data_4d7b2917d953e30c5cb0b36da5ee0d1f
#
_entry.id   4d7b2917d953e30c5cb0b36da5ee0d1f
#
_cell.length_a   1.000
_cell.length_b   1.000
_cell.length_c   1.000
_cell.angle_alpha   90.00
_cell.angle_beta   90.00
_cell.angle_gamma   90.00
#
_symmetry.space_group_name_H-M   'P 1'
#
loop_
_entity.id
_entity.type
_entity.pdbx_description
1 polymer ?
#
loop_
_entity_poly.entity_id
_entity_poly.type
_entity_poly.pdbx_seq_one_letter_code
_entity_poly.pdbx_strand_id
1 'polypeptide(L)'
;MPLNPTFRCVPPFLLTLLLGLSFLPAQGVQRTSALSVRSADSYAAPDAPSATRSPGPDSTGTLLVRVVGLESSAGIVRIALTDANGYESDNNVREATLPIKNERAHWTVEVVPTGTYAVRLYHDENKNGELDTNVLGVPQEAYGFSNDARGRFGPPDFEAAAVTLDSDSLSLTITAE
;
A
#
# COMPACT_ATOMS: atom_id res chain seq x y z
N MET A 1 -30.17 18.55 1.13
CA MET A 1 -28.87 18.97 0.56
C MET A 1 -28.01 17.73 0.57
N PRO A 2 -27.70 17.14 -0.57
CA PRO A 2 -26.83 15.96 -0.63
C PRO A 2 -25.36 16.41 -0.59
N LEU A 3 -24.58 15.83 0.29
CA LEU A 3 -23.14 15.97 0.31
C LEU A 3 -22.56 15.05 -0.77
N ASN A 4 -22.04 15.68 -1.79
CA ASN A 4 -21.37 15.02 -2.90
C ASN A 4 -19.93 14.71 -2.47
N PRO A 5 -19.46 13.47 -2.40
CA PRO A 5 -18.05 13.18 -2.19
C PRO A 5 -17.30 13.32 -3.53
N THR A 6 -17.08 14.55 -3.94
CA THR A 6 -16.16 14.82 -5.04
C THR A 6 -14.73 14.58 -4.55
N PHE A 7 -14.04 13.63 -5.15
CA PHE A 7 -12.58 13.52 -5.11
C PHE A 7 -11.96 14.80 -5.68
N ARG A 8 -11.77 15.79 -4.83
CA ARG A 8 -11.14 17.05 -5.21
C ARG A 8 -9.63 16.88 -5.16
N CYS A 9 -9.04 16.93 -6.33
CA CYS A 9 -7.64 17.26 -6.55
C CYS A 9 -7.37 18.67 -5.96
N VAL A 10 -6.58 18.78 -4.90
CA VAL A 10 -6.11 20.05 -4.35
C VAL A 10 -4.65 20.20 -4.73
N PRO A 11 -4.26 21.30 -5.41
CA PRO A 11 -2.86 21.56 -5.75
C PRO A 11 -2.04 22.01 -4.54
N PRO A 12 -0.71 21.85 -4.55
CA PRO A 12 0.16 22.23 -3.45
C PRO A 12 0.40 23.74 -3.45
N PHE A 13 0.19 24.40 -2.34
CA PHE A 13 0.68 25.77 -2.07
C PHE A 13 1.76 25.72 -0.99
N LEU A 14 2.96 25.95 -1.43
CA LEU A 14 3.94 27.01 -1.20
C LEU A 14 4.25 27.39 0.25
N LEU A 15 5.53 27.11 0.59
CA LEU A 15 6.54 28.00 1.15
C LEU A 15 6.26 28.70 2.49
N THR A 16 7.08 28.38 3.51
CA THR A 16 7.79 29.43 4.25
C THR A 16 9.11 28.91 4.85
N LEU A 17 10.14 29.64 4.50
CA LEU A 17 11.52 29.69 4.93
C LEU A 17 11.63 30.28 6.35
N LEU A 18 12.48 29.72 7.26
CA LEU A 18 13.23 30.52 8.25
C LEU A 18 14.34 29.67 8.91
N LEU A 19 15.55 30.00 8.54
CA LEU A 19 16.75 30.34 9.30
C LEU A 19 17.04 29.68 10.68
N GLY A 20 18.15 28.94 10.68
CA GLY A 20 19.33 29.28 11.46
C GLY A 20 19.39 28.80 12.90
N LEU A 21 20.30 27.89 13.20
CA LEU A 21 21.36 28.15 14.17
C LEU A 21 22.41 27.04 14.13
N SER A 22 23.63 27.50 13.90
CA SER A 22 24.86 26.72 13.96
C SER A 22 25.19 26.31 15.40
N PHE A 23 25.67 25.09 15.60
CA PHE A 23 26.56 24.82 16.73
C PHE A 23 27.64 23.81 16.32
N LEU A 24 28.89 24.22 16.45
CA LEU A 24 30.14 23.51 16.20
C LEU A 24 30.58 22.71 17.45
N PRO A 25 31.71 21.98 17.37
CA PRO A 25 31.83 20.58 17.78
C PRO A 25 32.59 20.43 19.11
N ALA A 26 32.50 19.26 19.72
CA ALA A 26 33.42 18.83 20.74
C ALA A 26 34.15 17.57 20.32
N GLN A 27 35.46 17.72 20.13
CA GLN A 27 36.42 16.63 19.99
C GLN A 27 36.66 15.98 21.36
N GLY A 28 36.89 14.69 21.38
CA GLY A 28 37.29 14.00 22.60
C GLY A 28 37.68 12.54 22.41
N VAL A 29 38.97 12.35 22.12
CA VAL A 29 39.88 11.31 22.69
C VAL A 29 39.68 9.86 22.26
N GLN A 30 40.66 9.45 21.45
CA GLN A 30 41.09 8.07 21.20
C GLN A 30 41.53 7.35 22.47
N ARG A 31 41.16 6.08 22.64
CA ARG A 31 41.97 5.10 23.34
C ARG A 31 42.01 3.81 22.56
N THR A 32 43.16 3.59 21.97
CA THR A 32 43.66 2.31 21.48
C THR A 32 43.82 1.34 22.64
N SER A 33 43.34 0.11 22.48
CA SER A 33 43.87 -1.05 23.17
C SER A 33 43.75 -2.27 22.26
N ALA A 34 44.87 -2.63 21.74
CA ALA A 34 45.11 -3.92 21.12
C ALA A 34 45.29 -4.97 22.21
N LEU A 35 44.64 -6.13 22.07
CA LEU A 35 45.12 -7.42 22.58
C LEU A 35 44.33 -8.53 21.86
N SER A 36 45.04 -9.19 20.97
CA SER A 36 45.57 -10.56 21.08
C SER A 36 44.60 -11.68 20.73
N VAL A 37 44.94 -12.21 19.60
CA VAL A 37 44.63 -13.53 19.01
C VAL A 37 44.50 -14.66 20.06
N ARG A 38 43.44 -15.43 19.96
CA ARG A 38 43.46 -16.90 20.20
C ARG A 38 42.57 -17.58 19.19
N SER A 39 43.23 -18.35 18.33
CA SER A 39 42.63 -19.43 17.58
C SER A 39 42.02 -20.45 18.54
N ALA A 40 40.80 -20.81 18.33
CA ALA A 40 40.20 -22.02 18.89
C ALA A 40 39.16 -22.57 17.91
N ASP A 41 39.55 -23.68 17.35
CA ASP A 41 38.75 -24.82 16.92
C ASP A 41 37.35 -24.62 16.29
N SER A 42 37.37 -25.01 15.05
CA SER A 42 36.21 -25.38 14.22
C SER A 42 35.36 -26.42 14.96
N TYR A 43 34.26 -25.98 15.55
CA TYR A 43 33.15 -26.85 15.91
C TYR A 43 32.03 -26.61 14.92
N ALA A 44 31.84 -27.52 13.99
CA ALA A 44 30.67 -27.51 13.12
C ALA A 44 29.41 -27.71 13.97
N ALA A 45 28.65 -26.66 14.16
CA ALA A 45 27.34 -26.75 14.74
C ALA A 45 26.36 -27.32 13.70
N PRO A 46 25.47 -28.28 14.11
CA PRO A 46 24.45 -28.82 13.21
C PRO A 46 23.44 -27.72 12.83
N ASP A 47 22.93 -27.86 11.62
CA ASP A 47 21.93 -27.03 10.97
C ASP A 47 20.92 -26.39 11.95
N ALA A 48 21.10 -25.09 12.21
CA ALA A 48 20.06 -24.30 12.82
C ALA A 48 18.95 -24.10 11.77
N PRO A 49 17.66 -24.28 12.13
CA PRO A 49 16.57 -23.96 11.22
C PRO A 49 16.72 -22.51 10.78
N SER A 50 16.64 -22.29 9.47
CA SER A 50 16.70 -20.95 8.87
C SER A 50 15.77 -20.00 9.63
N ALA A 51 16.35 -19.15 10.44
CA ALA A 51 15.60 -18.12 11.12
C ALA A 51 14.93 -17.27 10.04
N THR A 52 13.61 -17.30 9.99
CA THR A 52 12.80 -16.41 9.18
C THR A 52 13.23 -14.99 9.56
N ARG A 53 13.99 -14.36 8.70
CA ARG A 53 14.52 -13.02 8.90
C ARG A 53 13.32 -12.08 8.91
N SER A 54 12.97 -11.52 10.04
CA SER A 54 12.00 -10.42 10.08
C SER A 54 12.51 -9.31 9.17
N PRO A 55 11.68 -8.81 8.24
CA PRO A 55 12.07 -7.72 7.36
C PRO A 55 12.49 -6.52 8.20
N GLY A 56 13.61 -5.89 7.82
CA GLY A 56 14.08 -4.65 8.45
C GLY A 56 13.15 -3.49 8.10
N PRO A 57 13.25 -2.35 8.82
CA PRO A 57 12.38 -1.19 8.61
C PRO A 57 12.46 -0.57 7.20
N ASP A 58 13.49 -0.92 6.41
CA ASP A 58 13.71 -0.45 5.04
C ASP A 58 13.45 -1.55 4.00
N SER A 59 12.78 -2.65 4.37
CA SER A 59 12.46 -3.72 3.45
C SER A 59 11.34 -3.30 2.50
N THR A 60 11.44 -3.73 1.25
CA THR A 60 10.39 -3.53 0.24
C THR A 60 9.99 -4.87 -0.35
N GLY A 61 8.75 -4.98 -0.77
CA GLY A 61 8.23 -6.15 -1.45
C GLY A 61 7.43 -5.79 -2.69
N THR A 62 6.88 -6.81 -3.33
CA THR A 62 6.01 -6.71 -4.50
C THR A 62 4.59 -7.11 -4.13
N LEU A 63 3.63 -6.28 -4.47
CA LEU A 63 2.21 -6.58 -4.33
C LEU A 63 1.65 -7.01 -5.69
N LEU A 64 1.01 -8.18 -5.72
CA LEU A 64 0.30 -8.70 -6.89
C LEU A 64 -1.20 -8.74 -6.58
N VAL A 65 -1.99 -8.00 -7.34
CA VAL A 65 -3.44 -7.97 -7.19
C VAL A 65 -4.10 -8.55 -8.42
N ARG A 66 -5.00 -9.51 -8.22
CA ARG A 66 -5.91 -10.02 -9.23
C ARG A 66 -7.32 -9.52 -8.93
N VAL A 67 -7.93 -8.88 -9.89
CA VAL A 67 -9.33 -8.45 -9.83
C VAL A 67 -10.18 -9.43 -10.61
N VAL A 68 -11.26 -9.91 -10.01
CA VAL A 68 -12.26 -10.82 -10.59
C VAL A 68 -13.66 -10.29 -10.33
N GLY A 69 -14.69 -10.89 -10.91
CA GLY A 69 -16.08 -10.50 -10.68
C GLY A 69 -16.54 -9.30 -11.52
N LEU A 70 -15.71 -8.83 -12.47
CA LEU A 70 -16.13 -7.77 -13.39
C LEU A 70 -17.19 -8.31 -14.34
N GLU A 71 -18.30 -7.59 -14.50
CA GLU A 71 -19.44 -8.01 -15.33
C GLU A 71 -19.15 -7.90 -16.83
N SER A 72 -18.20 -7.06 -17.21
CA SER A 72 -17.81 -6.85 -18.60
C SER A 72 -16.32 -6.54 -18.75
N SER A 73 -15.83 -6.59 -19.98
CA SER A 73 -14.50 -6.11 -20.34
C SER A 73 -14.51 -4.67 -20.86
N ALA A 74 -15.65 -3.97 -20.78
CA ALA A 74 -15.74 -2.55 -21.11
C ALA A 74 -15.08 -1.70 -20.02
N GLY A 75 -14.77 -0.45 -20.33
CA GLY A 75 -14.21 0.46 -19.34
C GLY A 75 -12.77 0.16 -18.91
N ILE A 76 -12.51 0.37 -17.67
CA ILE A 76 -11.20 0.23 -17.00
C ILE A 76 -11.42 -0.10 -15.53
N VAL A 77 -10.42 -0.68 -14.85
CA VAL A 77 -10.42 -0.75 -13.38
C VAL A 77 -9.53 0.37 -12.84
N ARG A 78 -10.07 1.18 -11.94
CA ARG A 78 -9.29 2.10 -11.13
C ARG A 78 -8.98 1.46 -9.79
N ILE A 79 -7.71 1.45 -9.42
CA ILE A 79 -7.23 0.76 -8.23
C ILE A 79 -6.25 1.64 -7.46
N ALA A 80 -6.33 1.59 -6.15
CA ALA A 80 -5.43 2.31 -5.26
C ALA A 80 -4.96 1.44 -4.09
N LEU A 81 -3.70 1.60 -3.73
CA LEU A 81 -3.07 1.10 -2.51
C LEU A 81 -2.96 2.26 -1.53
N THR A 82 -3.44 2.10 -0.33
CA THR A 82 -3.44 3.14 0.69
C THR A 82 -2.98 2.57 2.04
N ASP A 83 -2.39 3.40 2.87
CA ASP A 83 -2.11 3.11 4.27
C ASP A 83 -3.25 3.63 5.16
N ALA A 84 -3.16 3.40 6.48
CA ALA A 84 -4.18 3.84 7.43
C ALA A 84 -4.40 5.37 7.43
N ASN A 85 -3.34 6.16 7.18
CA ASN A 85 -3.44 7.62 7.18
C ASN A 85 -4.11 8.15 5.92
N GLY A 86 -3.88 7.46 4.80
CA GLY A 86 -4.40 7.84 3.49
C GLY A 86 -5.80 7.31 3.21
N TYR A 87 -6.26 6.30 3.93
CA TYR A 87 -7.49 5.57 3.62
C TYR A 87 -8.74 6.46 3.58
N GLU A 88 -8.89 7.35 4.54
CA GLU A 88 -10.02 8.29 4.61
C GLU A 88 -9.78 9.60 3.86
N SER A 89 -8.52 9.93 3.60
CA SER A 89 -8.12 11.21 3.00
C SER A 89 -7.83 11.14 1.50
N ASP A 90 -7.99 9.96 0.89
CA ASP A 90 -7.66 9.69 -0.51
C ASP A 90 -6.18 9.96 -0.88
N ASN A 91 -5.31 9.96 0.12
CA ASN A 91 -3.88 10.11 -0.07
C ASN A 91 -3.26 8.73 -0.34
N ASN A 92 -3.32 8.29 -1.59
CA ASN A 92 -2.91 6.96 -1.98
C ASN A 92 -1.38 6.80 -2.02
N VAL A 93 -0.88 5.67 -1.52
CA VAL A 93 0.53 5.27 -1.63
C VAL A 93 0.88 4.97 -3.08
N ARG A 94 -0.01 4.29 -3.80
CA ARG A 94 0.08 4.01 -5.24
C ARG A 94 -1.33 3.96 -5.82
N GLU A 95 -1.45 4.34 -7.08
CA GLU A 95 -2.69 4.20 -7.84
C GLU A 95 -2.40 3.80 -9.28
N ALA A 96 -3.36 3.18 -9.94
CA ALA A 96 -3.25 2.77 -11.32
C ALA A 96 -4.62 2.69 -11.98
N THR A 97 -4.57 2.74 -13.32
CA THR A 97 -5.69 2.43 -14.21
C THR A 97 -5.33 1.18 -14.99
N LEU A 98 -6.16 0.15 -14.88
CA LEU A 98 -5.86 -1.17 -15.43
C LEU A 98 -6.81 -1.50 -16.61
N PRO A 99 -6.28 -2.06 -17.68
CA PRO A 99 -7.12 -2.62 -18.74
C PRO A 99 -7.77 -3.92 -18.27
N ILE A 100 -9.01 -4.12 -18.70
CA ILE A 100 -9.76 -5.35 -18.44
C ILE A 100 -9.57 -6.33 -19.58
N LYS A 101 -9.26 -7.58 -19.26
CA LYS A 101 -9.15 -8.69 -20.23
C LYS A 101 -9.89 -9.91 -19.69
N ASN A 102 -10.85 -10.41 -20.46
CA ASN A 102 -11.66 -11.57 -20.04
C ASN A 102 -12.28 -11.37 -18.65
N GLU A 103 -12.87 -10.19 -18.40
CA GLU A 103 -13.54 -9.84 -17.13
C GLU A 103 -12.62 -9.92 -15.90
N ARG A 104 -11.33 -9.61 -16.12
CA ARG A 104 -10.29 -9.60 -15.09
C ARG A 104 -9.32 -8.47 -15.31
N ALA A 105 -8.72 -8.01 -14.22
CA ALA A 105 -7.58 -7.10 -14.27
C ALA A 105 -6.46 -7.60 -13.35
N HIS A 106 -5.24 -7.19 -13.64
CA HIS A 106 -4.05 -7.54 -12.87
C HIS A 106 -3.24 -6.29 -12.60
N TRP A 107 -2.76 -6.16 -11.38
CA TRP A 107 -1.88 -5.08 -10.96
C TRP A 107 -0.66 -5.64 -10.25
N THR A 108 0.51 -5.20 -10.68
CA THR A 108 1.78 -5.49 -10.00
C THR A 108 2.38 -4.18 -9.53
N VAL A 109 2.65 -4.08 -8.25
CA VAL A 109 3.28 -2.91 -7.62
C VAL A 109 4.59 -3.37 -7.02
N GLU A 110 5.69 -2.92 -7.60
CA GLU A 110 7.03 -3.22 -7.14
C GLU A 110 7.53 -2.17 -6.14
N VAL A 111 8.50 -2.54 -5.34
CA VAL A 111 9.19 -1.64 -4.39
C VAL A 111 8.20 -0.93 -3.45
N VAL A 112 7.28 -1.71 -2.88
CA VAL A 112 6.38 -1.24 -1.84
C VAL A 112 7.08 -1.46 -0.49
N PRO A 113 7.23 -0.44 0.37
CA PRO A 113 7.76 -0.64 1.72
C PRO A 113 6.96 -1.70 2.47
N THR A 114 7.62 -2.49 3.33
CA THR A 114 6.89 -3.41 4.20
C THR A 114 5.97 -2.61 5.14
N GLY A 115 4.75 -3.11 5.35
CA GLY A 115 3.76 -2.37 6.11
C GLY A 115 2.36 -2.94 5.96
N THR A 116 1.39 -2.25 6.57
CA THR A 116 -0.03 -2.59 6.49
C THR A 116 -0.74 -1.63 5.56
N TYR A 117 -1.47 -2.18 4.60
CA TYR A 117 -2.13 -1.44 3.53
C TYR A 117 -3.56 -1.94 3.33
N ALA A 118 -4.36 -1.17 2.64
CA ALA A 118 -5.61 -1.60 2.06
C ALA A 118 -5.58 -1.35 0.54
N VAL A 119 -6.23 -2.21 -0.22
CA VAL A 119 -6.46 -2.01 -1.64
C VAL A 119 -7.94 -1.74 -1.86
N ARG A 120 -8.25 -0.72 -2.65
CA ARG A 120 -9.60 -0.39 -3.08
C ARG A 120 -9.64 -0.24 -4.59
N LEU A 121 -10.73 -0.63 -5.20
CA LEU A 121 -10.90 -0.55 -6.65
C LEU A 121 -12.37 -0.35 -7.02
N TYR A 122 -12.57 0.15 -8.24
CA TYR A 122 -13.87 0.13 -8.91
C TYR A 122 -13.71 -0.04 -10.42
N HIS A 123 -14.79 -0.53 -11.03
CA HIS A 123 -14.91 -0.74 -12.45
C HIS A 123 -15.53 0.49 -13.11
N ASP A 124 -14.69 1.40 -13.58
CA ASP A 124 -15.09 2.62 -14.30
C ASP A 124 -15.48 2.26 -15.75
N GLU A 125 -16.74 1.91 -15.95
CA GLU A 125 -17.25 1.40 -17.24
C GLU A 125 -17.30 2.48 -18.31
N ASN A 126 -17.66 3.70 -17.95
CA ASN A 126 -17.81 4.83 -18.85
C ASN A 126 -16.55 5.72 -18.95
N LYS A 127 -15.52 5.43 -18.12
CA LYS A 127 -14.23 6.14 -18.06
C LYS A 127 -14.36 7.60 -17.66
N ASN A 128 -15.34 7.91 -16.79
CA ASN A 128 -15.54 9.28 -16.25
C ASN A 128 -14.59 9.60 -15.09
N GLY A 129 -13.96 8.60 -14.46
CA GLY A 129 -13.03 8.74 -13.37
C GLY A 129 -13.66 8.80 -11.99
N GLU A 130 -14.94 8.53 -11.88
CA GLU A 130 -15.73 8.55 -10.66
C GLU A 130 -16.46 7.21 -10.52
N LEU A 131 -16.74 6.78 -9.29
CA LEU A 131 -17.62 5.66 -9.04
C LEU A 131 -19.07 6.14 -9.17
N ASP A 132 -19.77 5.67 -10.19
CA ASP A 132 -21.14 6.05 -10.43
C ASP A 132 -22.08 5.51 -9.35
N THR A 133 -22.94 6.40 -8.86
CA THR A 133 -23.94 6.08 -7.82
C THR A 133 -25.34 6.50 -8.26
N ASN A 134 -26.35 5.81 -7.77
CA ASN A 134 -27.71 6.24 -7.96
C ASN A 134 -28.09 7.44 -7.05
N VAL A 135 -29.31 7.94 -7.17
CA VAL A 135 -29.81 9.10 -6.40
C VAL A 135 -29.81 8.89 -4.87
N LEU A 136 -29.66 7.65 -4.41
CA LEU A 136 -29.56 7.30 -3.00
C LEU A 136 -28.10 7.11 -2.53
N GLY A 137 -27.12 7.32 -3.43
CA GLY A 137 -25.71 7.14 -3.14
C GLY A 137 -25.24 5.67 -3.17
N VAL A 138 -26.04 4.77 -3.72
CA VAL A 138 -25.64 3.35 -3.87
C VAL A 138 -24.84 3.20 -5.16
N PRO A 139 -23.65 2.59 -5.12
CA PRO A 139 -22.84 2.32 -6.32
C PRO A 139 -23.65 1.57 -7.39
N GLN A 140 -23.45 1.99 -8.64
CA GLN A 140 -24.00 1.34 -9.84
C GLN A 140 -22.91 0.60 -10.61
N GLU A 141 -21.67 0.89 -10.33
CA GLU A 141 -20.51 0.21 -10.88
C GLU A 141 -19.92 -0.74 -9.85
N ALA A 142 -19.37 -1.85 -10.30
CA ALA A 142 -18.77 -2.84 -9.42
C ALA A 142 -17.53 -2.27 -8.71
N TYR A 143 -17.41 -2.53 -7.43
CA TYR A 143 -16.29 -2.08 -6.61
C TYR A 143 -15.81 -3.20 -5.68
N GLY A 144 -14.62 -3.03 -5.12
CA GLY A 144 -14.04 -4.04 -4.22
C GLY A 144 -12.94 -3.49 -3.34
N PHE A 145 -12.71 -4.22 -2.25
CA PHE A 145 -11.66 -3.95 -1.28
C PHE A 145 -10.85 -5.21 -1.01
N SER A 146 -9.59 -5.06 -0.59
CA SER A 146 -8.80 -6.19 -0.10
C SER A 146 -9.56 -6.96 1.00
N ASN A 147 -9.30 -8.26 1.11
CA ASN A 147 -10.03 -9.20 1.96
C ASN A 147 -11.53 -9.36 1.59
N ASP A 148 -11.94 -8.90 0.41
CA ASP A 148 -13.37 -8.81 0.03
C ASP A 148 -14.20 -8.11 1.12
N ALA A 149 -13.58 -7.12 1.81
CA ALA A 149 -14.20 -6.40 2.91
C ALA A 149 -15.39 -5.57 2.43
N ARG A 150 -16.44 -5.49 3.27
CA ARG A 150 -17.68 -4.76 2.96
C ARG A 150 -18.06 -3.84 4.12
N GLY A 151 -18.37 -2.60 3.78
CA GLY A 151 -19.00 -1.68 4.71
C GLY A 151 -20.53 -1.83 4.71
N ARG A 152 -21.17 -1.40 5.78
CA ARG A 152 -22.62 -1.52 5.94
C ARG A 152 -23.39 -0.40 5.25
N PHE A 153 -22.82 0.81 5.25
CA PHE A 153 -23.40 2.03 4.68
C PHE A 153 -22.30 2.90 4.04
N GLY A 154 -21.39 2.28 3.28
CA GLY A 154 -20.25 2.95 2.67
C GLY A 154 -19.04 2.03 2.61
N PRO A 155 -17.84 2.57 2.43
CA PRO A 155 -16.60 1.80 2.47
C PRO A 155 -16.44 1.04 3.79
N PRO A 156 -15.77 -0.12 3.81
CA PRO A 156 -15.41 -0.80 5.06
C PRO A 156 -14.40 0.04 5.86
N ASP A 157 -14.28 -0.26 7.15
CA ASP A 157 -13.19 0.30 7.96
C ASP A 157 -11.83 -0.21 7.45
N PHE A 158 -10.77 0.59 7.63
CA PHE A 158 -9.43 0.22 7.18
C PHE A 158 -9.00 -1.17 7.66
N GLU A 159 -9.23 -1.47 8.94
CA GLU A 159 -8.85 -2.73 9.57
C GLU A 159 -9.48 -3.96 8.91
N ALA A 160 -10.70 -3.82 8.38
CA ALA A 160 -11.37 -4.91 7.67
C ALA A 160 -10.74 -5.20 6.31
N ALA A 161 -10.26 -4.16 5.63
CA ALA A 161 -9.58 -4.27 4.35
C ALA A 161 -8.05 -4.44 4.48
N ALA A 162 -7.50 -4.33 5.69
CA ALA A 162 -6.06 -4.30 5.91
C ALA A 162 -5.37 -5.62 5.56
N VAL A 163 -4.27 -5.52 4.83
CA VAL A 163 -3.37 -6.61 4.46
C VAL A 163 -1.94 -6.21 4.81
N THR A 164 -1.13 -7.16 5.26
CA THR A 164 0.25 -6.89 5.66
C THR A 164 1.23 -7.43 4.61
N LEU A 165 2.07 -6.54 4.11
CA LEU A 165 3.24 -6.88 3.30
C LEU A 165 4.45 -6.96 4.23
N ASP A 166 4.82 -8.16 4.65
CA ASP A 166 5.91 -8.46 5.59
C ASP A 166 7.01 -9.33 4.97
N SER A 167 6.93 -9.58 3.67
CA SER A 167 7.81 -10.46 2.92
C SER A 167 8.07 -9.89 1.51
N ASP A 168 8.88 -10.59 0.73
CA ASP A 168 9.27 -10.17 -0.63
C ASP A 168 8.09 -10.01 -1.58
N SER A 169 6.97 -10.70 -1.32
CA SER A 169 5.76 -10.57 -2.15
C SER A 169 4.48 -10.93 -1.39
N LEU A 170 3.40 -10.24 -1.75
CA LEU A 170 2.04 -10.51 -1.30
C LEU A 170 1.12 -10.62 -2.52
N SER A 171 0.36 -11.70 -2.60
CA SER A 171 -0.64 -11.91 -3.65
C SER A 171 -2.04 -11.82 -3.08
N LEU A 172 -2.88 -10.99 -3.72
CA LEU A 172 -4.28 -10.77 -3.34
C LEU A 172 -5.20 -11.11 -4.51
N THR A 173 -6.38 -11.61 -4.21
CA THR A 173 -7.50 -11.65 -5.14
C THR A 173 -8.63 -10.82 -4.55
N ILE A 174 -9.19 -9.91 -5.32
CA ILE A 174 -10.29 -9.04 -4.92
C ILE A 174 -11.45 -9.26 -5.88
N THR A 175 -12.63 -9.51 -5.33
CA THR A 175 -13.87 -9.65 -6.10
C THR A 175 -14.56 -8.29 -6.17
N ALA A 176 -14.75 -7.79 -7.40
CA ALA A 176 -15.59 -6.62 -7.66
C ALA A 176 -17.05 -7.07 -7.77
N GLU A 177 -17.95 -6.35 -7.10
CA GLU A 177 -19.40 -6.62 -7.11
C GLU A 177 -20.21 -5.35 -6.82
#